data_7bd5e405b8777daaab3c51a95e9fe2be
#
_entry.id   7bd5e405b8777daaab3c51a95e9fe2be
#
_cell.length_a   1.000
_cell.length_b   1.000
_cell.length_c   1.000
_cell.angle_alpha   90.00
_cell.angle_beta   90.00
_cell.angle_gamma   90.00
#
_symmetry.space_group_name_H-M   'P 1'
#
loop_
_entity.id
_entity.type
_entity.pdbx_description
1 polymer ?
#
loop_
_entity_poly.entity_id
_entity_poly.type
_entity_poly.pdbx_seq_one_letter_code
_entity_poly.pdbx_strand_id
1 'polypeptide(L)'
;MYKRQVQEVIADSGYHSGTLTLESETPYYSEKLLSIVMTVDYTAEGMAYPVHTVKTVNFLLGESGFSDFASAIEDNDAFREALTANNGSDVDDETLLPGISEASVYFTETGVGIAVPVPHAVGDVVRIVIPYSQTEGFRTDDPAWNSFQ
;
A
#
# COMPACT_ATOMS: atom_id res chain seq x y z
N MET A 1 -21.80 4.15 -5.70
CA MET A 1 -20.47 4.66 -6.07
C MET A 1 -19.56 3.58 -6.64
N TYR A 2 -19.36 2.44 -5.97
CA TYR A 2 -18.47 1.37 -6.44
C TYR A 2 -18.85 0.70 -7.77
N LYS A 3 -20.13 0.46 -8.04
CA LYS A 3 -20.58 -0.15 -9.33
C LYS A 3 -20.21 0.69 -10.56
N ARG A 4 -20.17 2.01 -10.42
CA ARG A 4 -19.83 2.92 -11.52
C ARG A 4 -18.34 2.89 -11.82
N GLN A 5 -17.49 2.86 -10.78
CA GLN A 5 -16.03 2.75 -10.93
C GLN A 5 -15.61 1.41 -11.54
N VAL A 6 -16.26 0.31 -11.17
CA VAL A 6 -15.99 -1.02 -11.75
C VAL A 6 -16.34 -1.02 -13.25
N GLN A 7 -17.49 -0.44 -13.63
CA GLN A 7 -17.89 -0.33 -15.04
C GLN A 7 -16.95 0.56 -15.86
N GLU A 8 -16.43 1.65 -15.28
CA GLU A 8 -15.45 2.51 -15.92
C GLU A 8 -14.11 1.79 -16.15
N VAL A 9 -13.62 1.02 -15.16
CA VAL A 9 -12.39 0.21 -15.29
C VAL A 9 -12.55 -0.85 -16.38
N ILE A 10 -13.69 -1.53 -16.44
CA ILE A 10 -13.97 -2.52 -17.49
C ILE A 10 -14.05 -1.85 -18.86
N ALA A 11 -14.70 -0.71 -18.97
CA ALA A 11 -14.82 0.04 -20.23
C ALA A 11 -13.46 0.55 -20.74
N ASP A 12 -12.62 1.09 -19.86
CA ASP A 12 -11.29 1.60 -20.19
C ASP A 12 -10.30 0.47 -20.57
N SER A 13 -10.47 -0.72 -20.02
CA SER A 13 -9.62 -1.88 -20.34
C SER A 13 -9.90 -2.50 -21.70
N GLY A 14 -11.02 -2.13 -22.34
CA GLY A 14 -11.45 -2.71 -23.62
C GLY A 14 -12.00 -4.15 -23.49
N TYR A 15 -12.22 -4.65 -22.27
CA TYR A 15 -12.79 -5.96 -22.01
C TYR A 15 -14.31 -5.86 -21.79
N HIS A 16 -15.05 -6.84 -22.30
CA HIS A 16 -16.52 -6.84 -22.25
C HIS A 16 -17.13 -7.58 -21.05
N SER A 17 -16.33 -8.43 -20.41
CA SER A 17 -16.72 -9.18 -19.22
C SER A 17 -15.50 -9.36 -18.29
N GLY A 18 -15.73 -9.29 -17.00
CA GLY A 18 -14.69 -9.48 -16.01
C GLY A 18 -15.23 -9.69 -14.61
N THR A 19 -14.37 -10.20 -13.74
CA THR A 19 -14.63 -10.33 -12.32
C THR A 19 -13.66 -9.45 -11.56
N LEU A 20 -14.19 -8.61 -10.68
CA LEU A 20 -13.43 -7.81 -9.74
C LEU A 20 -13.77 -8.27 -8.33
N THR A 21 -12.74 -8.69 -7.59
CA THR A 21 -12.86 -9.02 -6.17
C THR A 21 -12.16 -7.93 -5.38
N LEU A 22 -12.83 -7.39 -4.37
CA LEU A 22 -12.29 -6.40 -3.46
C LEU A 22 -12.41 -6.93 -2.05
N GLU A 23 -11.27 -7.08 -1.38
CA GLU A 23 -11.17 -7.40 0.04
C GLU A 23 -10.59 -6.21 0.79
N SER A 24 -11.01 -6.00 2.03
CA SER A 24 -10.48 -4.92 2.86
C SER A 24 -10.18 -5.41 4.26
N GLU A 25 -9.12 -4.88 4.85
CA GLU A 25 -8.73 -5.07 6.23
C GLU A 25 -8.46 -3.73 6.90
N THR A 26 -8.60 -3.67 8.21
CA THR A 26 -8.29 -2.49 9.03
C THR A 26 -7.14 -2.85 9.96
N PRO A 27 -5.88 -2.74 9.51
CA PRO A 27 -4.72 -3.13 10.29
C PRO A 27 -4.46 -2.23 11.49
N TYR A 28 -5.02 -1.02 11.51
CA TYR A 28 -4.94 -0.11 12.63
C TYR A 28 -6.14 0.80 12.75
N TYR A 29 -6.60 0.99 13.99
CA TYR A 29 -7.62 1.95 14.35
C TYR A 29 -7.37 2.55 15.73
N SER A 30 -7.45 3.87 15.81
CA SER A 30 -7.43 4.64 17.07
C SER A 30 -8.37 5.85 16.98
N GLU A 31 -8.45 6.66 18.02
CA GLU A 31 -9.21 7.93 17.97
C GLU A 31 -8.61 8.96 17.01
N LYS A 32 -7.34 8.80 16.61
CA LYS A 32 -6.59 9.73 15.75
C LYS A 32 -6.40 9.23 14.31
N LEU A 33 -6.34 7.93 14.11
CA LEU A 33 -5.96 7.34 12.83
C LEU A 33 -6.77 6.07 12.54
N LEU A 34 -7.29 5.99 11.33
CA LEU A 34 -7.87 4.78 10.75
C LEU A 34 -7.07 4.41 9.51
N SER A 35 -6.44 3.23 9.53
CA SER A 35 -5.70 2.69 8.40
C SER A 35 -6.47 1.51 7.78
N ILE A 36 -6.69 1.57 6.47
CA ILE A 36 -7.41 0.56 5.69
C ILE A 36 -6.51 0.11 4.56
N VAL A 37 -6.43 -1.21 4.36
CA VAL A 37 -5.80 -1.83 3.19
C VAL A 37 -6.88 -2.53 2.38
N MET A 38 -6.88 -2.29 1.08
CA MET A 38 -7.78 -2.91 0.11
C MET A 38 -6.97 -3.71 -0.90
N THR A 39 -7.28 -4.98 -1.02
CA THR A 39 -6.75 -5.86 -2.07
C THR A 39 -7.76 -5.93 -3.20
N VAL A 40 -7.32 -5.68 -4.41
CA VAL A 40 -8.15 -5.67 -5.60
C VAL A 40 -7.60 -6.68 -6.60
N ASP A 41 -8.38 -7.71 -6.88
CA ASP A 41 -8.11 -8.70 -7.91
C ASP A 41 -9.07 -8.49 -9.08
N TYR A 42 -8.52 -8.35 -10.27
CA TYR A 42 -9.31 -8.17 -11.48
C TYR A 42 -8.88 -9.17 -12.55
N THR A 43 -9.86 -9.85 -13.16
CA THR A 43 -9.65 -10.71 -14.31
C THR A 43 -10.76 -10.49 -15.33
N ALA A 44 -10.46 -10.56 -16.62
CA ALA A 44 -11.43 -10.47 -17.69
C ALA A 44 -11.10 -11.44 -18.82
N GLU A 45 -12.12 -11.74 -19.64
CA GLU A 45 -11.93 -12.57 -20.83
C GLU A 45 -10.93 -11.92 -21.78
N GLY A 46 -9.91 -12.68 -22.20
CA GLY A 46 -8.84 -12.21 -23.07
C GLY A 46 -7.62 -11.63 -22.34
N MET A 47 -7.64 -11.51 -21.02
CA MET A 47 -6.44 -11.15 -20.24
C MET A 47 -5.48 -12.32 -20.17
N ALA A 48 -4.18 -12.04 -20.30
CA ALA A 48 -3.14 -13.06 -20.18
C ALA A 48 -3.00 -13.59 -18.75
N TYR A 49 -3.27 -12.73 -17.74
CA TYR A 49 -3.22 -13.04 -16.31
C TYR A 49 -4.07 -12.03 -15.50
N PRO A 50 -4.54 -12.42 -14.31
CA PRO A 50 -5.22 -11.49 -13.41
C PRO A 50 -4.32 -10.32 -12.99
N VAL A 51 -4.92 -9.17 -12.74
CA VAL A 51 -4.25 -8.01 -12.11
C VAL A 51 -4.52 -8.07 -10.63
N HIS A 52 -3.45 -7.99 -9.82
CA HIS A 52 -3.50 -7.93 -8.37
C HIS A 52 -2.90 -6.61 -7.90
N THR A 53 -3.67 -5.81 -7.16
CA THR A 53 -3.19 -4.54 -6.60
C THR A 53 -3.58 -4.36 -5.16
N VAL A 54 -2.77 -3.60 -4.41
CA VAL A 54 -3.06 -3.17 -3.05
C VAL A 54 -3.22 -1.65 -3.05
N LYS A 55 -4.29 -1.19 -2.42
CA LYS A 55 -4.57 0.24 -2.17
C LYS A 55 -4.68 0.46 -0.69
N THR A 56 -4.17 1.58 -0.21
CA THR A 56 -4.23 1.96 1.19
C THR A 56 -4.92 3.29 1.37
N VAL A 57 -5.62 3.45 2.47
CA VAL A 57 -6.23 4.72 2.88
C VAL A 57 -5.99 4.91 4.37
N ASN A 58 -5.40 6.04 4.73
CA ASN A 58 -5.17 6.40 6.12
C ASN A 58 -5.90 7.71 6.42
N PHE A 59 -6.98 7.62 7.20
CA PHE A 59 -7.78 8.77 7.61
C PHE A 59 -7.21 9.34 8.91
N LEU A 60 -6.91 10.64 8.91
CA LEU A 60 -6.56 11.41 10.10
C LEU A 60 -7.85 11.86 10.80
N LEU A 61 -8.27 11.11 11.81
CA LEU A 61 -9.49 11.37 12.56
C LEU A 61 -9.27 12.58 13.47
N GLY A 62 -10.11 13.61 13.32
CA GLY A 62 -10.00 14.88 14.08
C GLY A 62 -9.22 15.97 13.37
N GLU A 63 -8.48 15.69 12.32
CA GLU A 63 -7.74 16.69 11.53
C GLU A 63 -8.27 16.85 10.08
N SER A 64 -9.32 16.12 9.72
CA SER A 64 -9.98 16.19 8.40
C SER A 64 -9.03 15.97 7.23
N GLY A 65 -8.17 14.97 7.29
CA GLY A 65 -7.17 14.70 6.25
C GLY A 65 -6.88 13.24 6.03
N PHE A 66 -5.93 13.02 5.14
CA PHE A 66 -5.39 11.71 4.80
C PHE A 66 -3.88 11.76 4.96
N SER A 67 -3.29 10.61 5.32
CA SER A 67 -1.86 10.39 5.24
C SER A 67 -1.57 9.40 4.13
N ASP A 68 -0.60 9.70 3.29
CA ASP A 68 -0.13 8.84 2.22
C ASP A 68 1.39 8.61 2.31
N PHE A 69 1.95 7.86 1.36
CA PHE A 69 3.38 7.58 1.36
C PHE A 69 4.22 8.86 1.30
N ALA A 70 3.88 9.78 0.42
CA ALA A 70 4.67 11.01 0.21
C ALA A 70 4.61 11.95 1.40
N SER A 71 3.50 11.95 2.16
CA SER A 71 3.37 12.77 3.38
C SER A 71 4.01 12.13 4.60
N ALA A 72 3.93 10.81 4.74
CA ALA A 72 4.38 10.09 5.94
C ALA A 72 5.85 9.64 5.91
N ILE A 73 6.38 9.36 4.73
CA ILE A 73 7.69 8.72 4.54
C ILE A 73 8.63 9.63 3.75
N GLU A 74 9.81 9.86 4.29
CA GLU A 74 10.92 10.42 3.53
C GLU A 74 11.67 9.29 2.83
N ASP A 75 11.61 9.25 1.49
CA ASP A 75 12.35 8.26 0.69
C ASP A 75 13.83 8.60 0.65
N ASN A 76 14.54 8.19 1.70
CA ASN A 76 15.96 8.38 1.89
C ASN A 76 16.69 7.03 2.13
N ASP A 77 18.00 7.07 2.31
CA ASP A 77 18.81 5.86 2.50
C ASP A 77 18.38 5.07 3.76
N ALA A 78 18.01 5.76 4.85
CA ALA A 78 17.55 5.12 6.08
C ALA A 78 16.23 4.35 5.87
N PHE A 79 15.30 4.90 5.07
CA PHE A 79 14.07 4.22 4.69
C PHE A 79 14.37 2.96 3.86
N ARG A 80 15.20 3.09 2.83
CA ARG A 80 15.53 1.98 1.92
C ARG A 80 16.26 0.86 2.65
N GLU A 81 17.19 1.18 3.54
CA GLU A 81 17.87 0.20 4.39
C GLU A 81 16.87 -0.52 5.33
N ALA A 82 15.99 0.22 5.98
CA ALA A 82 14.96 -0.39 6.84
C ALA A 82 13.99 -1.26 6.05
N LEU A 83 13.58 -0.83 4.84
CA LEU A 83 12.70 -1.58 3.97
C LEU A 83 13.31 -2.92 3.56
N THR A 84 14.55 -2.91 3.07
CA THR A 84 15.24 -4.13 2.63
C THR A 84 15.60 -5.05 3.79
N ALA A 85 15.98 -4.50 4.94
CA ALA A 85 16.26 -5.29 6.14
C ALA A 85 15.03 -6.03 6.70
N ASN A 86 13.82 -5.51 6.46
CA ASN A 86 12.57 -6.13 6.89
C ASN A 86 11.84 -6.87 5.75
N ASN A 87 12.43 -6.96 4.57
CA ASN A 87 11.87 -7.71 3.45
C ASN A 87 11.93 -9.22 3.73
N GLY A 88 10.80 -9.80 4.11
CA GLY A 88 10.66 -11.24 4.33
C GLY A 88 10.20 -12.02 3.10
N SER A 89 10.09 -11.38 1.94
CA SER A 89 9.71 -12.04 0.68
C SER A 89 10.93 -12.61 -0.05
N ASP A 90 10.66 -13.42 -1.08
CA ASP A 90 11.69 -13.94 -1.99
C ASP A 90 12.09 -12.93 -3.09
N VAL A 91 11.53 -11.72 -3.09
CA VAL A 91 11.85 -10.65 -4.04
C VAL A 91 13.13 -9.96 -3.61
N ASP A 92 14.12 -9.92 -4.50
CA ASP A 92 15.40 -9.25 -4.24
C ASP A 92 15.27 -7.70 -4.26
N ASP A 93 16.25 -7.03 -3.69
CA ASP A 93 16.26 -5.58 -3.57
C ASP A 93 16.30 -4.87 -4.94
N GLU A 94 16.96 -5.44 -5.94
CA GLU A 94 17.04 -4.88 -7.30
C GLU A 94 15.66 -4.83 -7.96
N THR A 95 14.82 -5.82 -7.68
CA THR A 95 13.44 -5.89 -8.16
C THR A 95 12.48 -5.06 -7.31
N LEU A 96 12.71 -5.00 -5.98
CA LEU A 96 11.84 -4.29 -5.02
C LEU A 96 11.98 -2.77 -5.11
N LEU A 97 13.21 -2.25 -5.06
CA LEU A 97 13.47 -0.82 -4.90
C LEU A 97 12.88 0.09 -5.99
N PRO A 98 12.82 -0.31 -7.28
CA PRO A 98 12.16 0.51 -8.30
C PRO A 98 10.68 0.76 -8.05
N GLY A 99 9.98 -0.15 -7.36
CA GLY A 99 8.56 -0.03 -7.03
C GLY A 99 8.24 1.02 -5.96
N ILE A 100 9.25 1.55 -5.25
CA ILE A 100 9.06 2.56 -4.18
C ILE A 100 8.37 3.82 -4.71
N SER A 101 8.62 4.22 -5.95
CA SER A 101 7.99 5.40 -6.55
C SER A 101 6.45 5.31 -6.63
N GLU A 102 5.89 4.10 -6.57
CA GLU A 102 4.46 3.82 -6.59
C GLU A 102 3.98 3.13 -5.31
N ALA A 103 4.83 3.08 -4.29
CA ALA A 103 4.50 2.45 -3.02
C ALA A 103 3.38 3.19 -2.28
N SER A 104 2.65 2.45 -1.49
CA SER A 104 1.66 2.98 -0.57
C SER A 104 1.96 2.59 0.87
N VAL A 105 1.50 3.42 1.82
CA VAL A 105 1.72 3.25 3.25
C VAL A 105 0.44 2.87 3.96
N TYR A 106 0.54 2.03 4.97
CA TYR A 106 -0.50 1.74 5.93
C TYR A 106 0.10 1.57 7.33
N PHE A 107 -0.70 1.71 8.36
CA PHE A 107 -0.23 1.59 9.74
C PHE A 107 -0.79 0.32 10.37
N THR A 108 0.01 -0.30 11.23
CA THR A 108 -0.36 -1.49 12.01
C THR A 108 -0.12 -1.22 13.50
N GLU A 109 -0.44 -2.17 14.36
CA GLU A 109 -0.14 -2.04 15.80
C GLU A 109 1.37 -2.10 16.11
N THR A 110 2.17 -2.72 15.24
CA THR A 110 3.58 -3.02 15.49
C THR A 110 4.56 -2.23 14.64
N GLY A 111 4.10 -1.60 13.55
CA GLY A 111 4.97 -0.88 12.63
C GLY A 111 4.21 -0.23 11.49
N VAL A 112 4.95 0.44 10.64
CA VAL A 112 4.45 1.00 9.39
C VAL A 112 4.57 -0.04 8.27
N GLY A 113 3.47 -0.29 7.58
CA GLY A 113 3.42 -1.19 6.44
C GLY A 113 3.65 -0.43 5.15
N ILE A 114 4.46 -0.99 4.28
CA ILE A 114 4.74 -0.48 2.94
C ILE A 114 4.28 -1.54 1.94
N ALA A 115 3.39 -1.16 1.05
CA ALA A 115 2.99 -1.99 -0.09
C ALA A 115 3.73 -1.50 -1.32
N VAL A 116 4.65 -2.30 -1.83
CA VAL A 116 5.53 -1.98 -2.96
C VAL A 116 5.06 -2.76 -4.18
N PRO A 117 4.63 -2.11 -5.25
CA PRO A 117 4.35 -2.78 -6.52
C PRO A 117 5.62 -3.39 -7.09
N VAL A 118 5.51 -4.62 -7.57
CA VAL A 118 6.59 -5.37 -8.22
C VAL A 118 6.07 -6.02 -9.50
N PRO A 119 6.96 -6.47 -10.41
CA PRO A 119 6.51 -7.14 -11.62
C PRO A 119 5.62 -8.36 -11.34
N HIS A 120 4.63 -8.59 -12.21
CA HIS A 120 3.67 -9.70 -12.08
C HIS A 120 4.37 -11.07 -11.89
N ALA A 121 5.49 -11.29 -12.55
CA ALA A 121 6.25 -12.55 -12.48
C ALA A 121 6.73 -12.89 -11.05
N VAL A 122 6.80 -11.89 -10.14
CA VAL A 122 7.23 -12.06 -8.75
C VAL A 122 6.13 -11.73 -7.73
N GLY A 123 4.88 -11.52 -8.17
CA GLY A 123 3.69 -11.47 -7.31
C GLY A 123 2.92 -10.16 -7.24
N ASP A 124 3.19 -9.20 -8.13
CA ASP A 124 2.51 -7.91 -8.27
C ASP A 124 2.74 -6.91 -7.12
N VAL A 125 2.70 -7.34 -5.87
CA VAL A 125 2.87 -6.47 -4.69
C VAL A 125 3.60 -7.21 -3.58
N VAL A 126 4.58 -6.57 -2.97
CA VAL A 126 5.22 -7.00 -1.72
C VAL A 126 4.78 -6.09 -0.58
N ARG A 127 4.35 -6.67 0.54
CA ARG A 127 3.97 -5.95 1.75
C ARG A 127 5.03 -6.17 2.82
N ILE A 128 5.62 -5.08 3.32
CA ILE A 128 6.70 -5.10 4.31
C ILE A 128 6.26 -4.26 5.49
N VAL A 129 6.40 -4.77 6.72
CA VAL A 129 6.15 -4.00 7.94
C VAL A 129 7.49 -3.65 8.58
N ILE A 130 7.76 -2.35 8.71
CA ILE A 130 8.94 -1.83 9.39
C ILE A 130 8.53 -1.48 10.83
N PRO A 131 9.16 -2.07 11.86
CA PRO A 131 8.85 -1.76 13.25
C PRO A 131 8.99 -0.28 13.57
N TYR A 132 8.13 0.28 14.43
CA TYR A 132 8.18 1.70 14.80
C TYR A 132 9.53 2.13 15.39
N SER A 133 10.24 1.24 16.06
CA SER A 133 11.59 1.49 16.56
C SER A 133 12.65 1.76 15.50
N GLN A 134 12.37 1.48 14.23
CA GLN A 134 13.28 1.67 13.10
C GLN A 134 12.86 2.84 12.20
N THR A 135 11.83 3.62 12.55
CA THR A 135 11.26 4.64 11.67
C THR A 135 11.83 6.05 11.85
N GLU A 136 12.60 6.31 12.92
CA GLU A 136 13.04 7.65 13.30
C GLU A 136 13.79 8.38 12.17
N GLY A 137 14.58 7.66 11.37
CA GLY A 137 15.41 8.23 10.32
C GLY A 137 14.69 8.64 9.03
N PHE A 138 13.38 8.29 8.89
CA PHE A 138 12.65 8.54 7.66
C PHE A 138 11.18 8.96 7.87
N ARG A 139 10.70 9.00 9.10
CA ARG A 139 9.36 9.55 9.36
C ARG A 139 9.38 11.07 9.25
N THR A 140 8.32 11.61 8.67
CA THR A 140 8.09 13.05 8.54
C THR A 140 7.34 13.63 9.75
N ASP A 141 6.94 14.90 9.65
CA ASP A 141 6.03 15.53 10.61
C ASP A 141 4.54 15.23 10.35
N ASP A 142 4.24 14.19 9.55
CA ASP A 142 2.85 13.81 9.26
C ASP A 142 2.09 13.45 10.56
N PRO A 143 0.87 13.99 10.75
CA PRO A 143 0.07 13.76 11.97
C PRO A 143 -0.25 12.29 12.26
N ALA A 144 -0.20 11.39 11.27
CA ALA A 144 -0.39 9.96 11.49
C ALA A 144 0.58 9.38 12.52
N TRP A 145 1.81 9.89 12.57
CA TRP A 145 2.82 9.46 13.53
C TRP A 145 2.49 9.78 14.99
N ASN A 146 1.62 10.76 15.24
CA ASN A 146 1.16 11.12 16.60
C ASN A 146 0.29 10.04 17.26
N SER A 147 -0.13 9.03 16.49
CA SER A 147 -0.88 7.89 17.01
C SER A 147 0.00 6.86 17.72
N PHE A 148 1.32 6.97 17.59
CA PHE A 148 2.31 5.98 18.03
C PHE A 148 3.37 6.55 18.99
N GLN A 149 3.08 7.70 19.60
CA GLN A 149 3.93 8.37 20.61
C GLN A 149 3.49 8.05 22.03
#